data_46f0fe7f8fb71aeb81295d9d8ac12a95
#
_entry.id   46f0fe7f8fb71aeb81295d9d8ac12a95
#
_cell.length_a   1.000
_cell.length_b   1.000
_cell.length_c   1.000
_cell.angle_alpha   90.00
_cell.angle_beta   90.00
_cell.angle_gamma   90.00
#
_symmetry.space_group_name_H-M   'P 1'
#
loop_
_entity.id
_entity.type
_entity.pdbx_description
1 polymer ?
#
loop_
_entity_poly.entity_id
_entity_poly.type
_entity_poly.pdbx_seq_one_letter_code
_entity_poly.pdbx_strand_id
1 'polypeptide(L)'
;KSKPIIITETNLPENENLSYFGIRNNESHWIYNFSLPPLLVHSFLFEDSTHLNKWCKNLPQTNIGNNYLNFIASHDGIGLRPAEDFLSDKDITSLINLMKESNGQVSYRTNNQGQESPYEINISLFDAMSKTFSGENKLVIERFICIHTIMMSLEGVPAFYFHSLI
;
A
#
# COMPACT_ATOMS: atom_id res chain seq x y z
N LYS A 1 -18.97 1.68 29.94
CA LYS A 1 -17.58 1.52 29.44
C LYS A 1 -17.64 1.47 27.92
N SER A 2 -16.92 2.33 27.22
CA SER A 2 -16.77 2.26 25.76
C SER A 2 -16.00 0.99 25.40
N LYS A 3 -16.44 0.29 24.34
CA LYS A 3 -15.67 -0.84 23.80
C LYS A 3 -14.50 -0.29 22.98
N PRO A 4 -13.28 -0.81 23.12
CA PRO A 4 -12.16 -0.40 22.27
C PRO A 4 -12.38 -0.83 20.83
N ILE A 5 -11.82 -0.08 19.88
CA ILE A 5 -11.63 -0.52 18.50
C ILE A 5 -10.27 -1.20 18.43
N ILE A 6 -10.24 -2.42 17.92
CA ILE A 6 -9.00 -3.17 17.67
C ILE A 6 -8.64 -2.97 16.20
N ILE A 7 -7.43 -2.52 15.96
CA ILE A 7 -6.89 -2.29 14.61
C ILE A 7 -5.65 -3.17 14.45
N THR A 8 -5.61 -3.98 13.38
CA THR A 8 -4.45 -4.81 13.07
C THR A 8 -3.62 -4.14 11.99
N GLU A 9 -2.32 -4.06 12.26
CA GLU A 9 -1.30 -3.48 11.37
C GLU A 9 -0.27 -4.58 11.03
N THR A 10 -0.38 -5.15 9.83
CA THR A 10 0.46 -6.28 9.41
C THR A 10 0.85 -6.16 7.94
N ASN A 11 2.15 -6.07 7.65
CA ASN A 11 2.71 -6.11 6.30
C ASN A 11 2.80 -7.57 5.81
N LEU A 12 1.65 -8.15 5.46
CA LEU A 12 1.48 -9.54 5.05
C LEU A 12 0.77 -9.64 3.69
N PRO A 13 0.86 -10.79 2.98
CA PRO A 13 0.02 -11.06 1.83
C PRO A 13 -1.47 -10.84 2.14
N GLU A 14 -2.26 -10.44 1.14
CA GLU A 14 -3.62 -9.97 1.36
C GLU A 14 -4.51 -10.99 2.07
N ASN A 15 -4.44 -12.26 1.68
CA ASN A 15 -5.26 -13.31 2.32
C ASN A 15 -4.93 -13.49 3.81
N GLU A 16 -3.66 -13.38 4.18
CA GLU A 16 -3.24 -13.44 5.58
C GLU A 16 -3.74 -12.20 6.34
N ASN A 17 -3.62 -11.02 5.75
CA ASN A 17 -4.11 -9.77 6.33
C ASN A 17 -5.64 -9.81 6.54
N LEU A 18 -6.41 -10.27 5.56
CA LEU A 18 -7.86 -10.43 5.66
C LEU A 18 -8.29 -11.40 6.77
N SER A 19 -7.47 -12.42 7.06
CA SER A 19 -7.77 -13.41 8.11
C SER A 19 -7.88 -12.79 9.50
N TYR A 20 -7.29 -11.61 9.73
CA TYR A 20 -7.38 -10.89 11.01
C TYR A 20 -8.76 -10.31 11.33
N PHE A 21 -9.71 -10.30 10.38
CA PHE A 21 -11.10 -10.08 10.75
C PHE A 21 -11.68 -11.23 11.58
N GLY A 22 -11.05 -12.40 11.52
CA GLY A 22 -11.45 -13.59 12.27
C GLY A 22 -12.67 -14.28 11.71
N ILE A 23 -13.03 -15.41 12.34
CA ILE A 23 -14.23 -16.16 12.00
C ILE A 23 -15.43 -15.40 12.59
N ARG A 24 -16.38 -14.99 11.74
CA ARG A 24 -17.56 -14.20 12.16
C ARG A 24 -17.20 -12.82 12.75
N ASN A 25 -16.11 -12.21 12.30
CA ASN A 25 -15.67 -10.87 12.71
C ASN A 25 -15.43 -10.75 14.23
N ASN A 26 -14.80 -11.73 14.81
CA ASN A 26 -14.59 -11.81 16.26
C ASN A 26 -13.16 -11.43 16.71
N GLU A 27 -12.34 -10.91 15.79
CA GLU A 27 -10.96 -10.51 16.07
C GLU A 27 -10.79 -9.00 15.87
N SER A 28 -10.14 -8.55 14.79
CA SER A 28 -9.95 -7.12 14.55
C SER A 28 -11.21 -6.44 14.01
N HIS A 29 -11.47 -5.24 14.49
CA HIS A 29 -12.53 -4.39 13.96
C HIS A 29 -12.08 -3.77 12.63
N TRP A 30 -10.84 -3.28 12.57
CA TRP A 30 -10.24 -2.70 11.38
C TRP A 30 -8.92 -3.38 11.06
N ILE A 31 -8.61 -3.49 9.78
CA ILE A 31 -7.30 -3.93 9.30
C ILE A 31 -6.70 -2.87 8.39
N TYR A 32 -5.40 -2.66 8.48
CA TYR A 32 -4.67 -1.82 7.53
C TYR A 32 -4.75 -2.42 6.13
N ASN A 33 -5.09 -1.60 5.16
CA ASN A 33 -5.17 -2.01 3.75
C ASN A 33 -3.80 -1.92 3.09
N PHE A 34 -2.90 -2.85 3.43
CA PHE A 34 -1.51 -2.84 3.01
C PHE A 34 -1.30 -3.07 1.50
N SER A 35 -2.26 -3.67 0.80
CA SER A 35 -2.16 -3.83 -0.66
C SER A 35 -2.34 -2.50 -1.41
N LEU A 36 -3.04 -1.54 -0.82
CA LEU A 36 -3.38 -0.27 -1.46
C LEU A 36 -2.15 0.60 -1.81
N PRO A 37 -1.20 0.87 -0.89
CA PRO A 37 -0.06 1.75 -1.17
C PRO A 37 0.78 1.28 -2.36
N PRO A 38 1.32 0.05 -2.41
CA PRO A 38 2.17 -0.39 -3.51
C PRO A 38 1.43 -0.47 -4.86
N LEU A 39 0.13 -0.84 -4.87
CA LEU A 39 -0.66 -0.89 -6.09
C LEU A 39 -0.98 0.49 -6.65
N LEU A 40 -1.28 1.46 -5.77
CA LEU A 40 -1.47 2.85 -6.19
C LEU A 40 -0.17 3.45 -6.73
N VAL A 41 0.92 3.32 -5.99
CA VAL A 41 2.22 3.85 -6.41
C VAL A 41 2.63 3.23 -7.76
N HIS A 42 2.52 1.90 -7.92
CA HIS A 42 2.78 1.23 -9.19
C HIS A 42 1.94 1.83 -10.32
N SER A 43 0.62 1.98 -10.09
CA SER A 43 -0.29 2.48 -11.13
C SER A 43 0.08 3.87 -11.63
N PHE A 44 0.46 4.77 -10.73
CA PHE A 44 0.86 6.12 -11.10
C PHE A 44 2.22 6.17 -11.78
N LEU A 45 3.17 5.36 -11.32
CA LEU A 45 4.53 5.40 -11.83
C LEU A 45 4.68 4.74 -13.20
N PHE A 46 3.93 3.68 -13.45
CA PHE A 46 3.94 2.95 -14.71
C PHE A 46 2.78 3.34 -15.64
N GLU A 47 1.94 4.30 -15.23
CA GLU A 47 0.79 4.78 -16.01
C GLU A 47 -0.15 3.62 -16.42
N ASP A 48 -0.21 2.57 -15.57
CA ASP A 48 -0.99 1.36 -15.77
C ASP A 48 -1.79 1.00 -14.51
N SER A 49 -3.11 1.12 -14.60
CA SER A 49 -4.03 0.79 -13.50
C SER A 49 -4.56 -0.64 -13.52
N THR A 50 -4.03 -1.52 -14.37
CA THR A 50 -4.56 -2.89 -14.55
C THR A 50 -4.57 -3.68 -13.25
N HIS A 51 -3.47 -3.68 -12.50
CA HIS A 51 -3.35 -4.40 -11.23
C HIS A 51 -4.25 -3.80 -10.15
N LEU A 52 -4.25 -2.48 -10.03
CA LEU A 52 -5.13 -1.75 -9.10
C LEU A 52 -6.61 -2.03 -9.39
N ASN A 53 -7.03 -1.95 -10.65
CA ASN A 53 -8.41 -2.24 -11.05
C ASN A 53 -8.81 -3.69 -10.77
N LYS A 54 -7.92 -4.65 -11.02
CA LYS A 54 -8.16 -6.05 -10.69
C LYS A 54 -8.33 -6.26 -9.19
N TRP A 55 -7.46 -5.65 -8.40
CA TRP A 55 -7.54 -5.68 -6.94
C TRP A 55 -8.83 -5.05 -6.41
N CYS A 56 -9.15 -3.82 -6.82
CA CYS A 56 -10.38 -3.13 -6.41
C CYS A 56 -11.66 -3.93 -6.69
N LYS A 57 -11.72 -4.64 -7.83
CA LYS A 57 -12.89 -5.45 -8.19
C LYS A 57 -13.03 -6.72 -7.34
N ASN A 58 -11.95 -7.20 -6.78
CA ASN A 58 -11.91 -8.43 -6.00
C ASN A 58 -11.79 -8.19 -4.48
N LEU A 59 -11.65 -6.94 -4.05
CA LEU A 59 -11.58 -6.60 -2.64
C LEU A 59 -12.87 -7.02 -1.95
N PRO A 60 -12.81 -7.90 -0.93
CA PRO A 60 -14.02 -8.36 -0.25
C PRO A 60 -14.73 -7.19 0.45
N GLN A 61 -16.07 -7.18 0.37
CA GLN A 61 -16.85 -6.25 1.17
C GLN A 61 -16.70 -6.57 2.66
N THR A 62 -16.62 -5.54 3.48
CA THR A 62 -16.55 -5.72 4.93
C THR A 62 -17.93 -6.03 5.52
N ASN A 63 -17.95 -6.76 6.62
CA ASN A 63 -19.16 -6.99 7.38
C ASN A 63 -19.44 -5.83 8.34
N ILE A 64 -20.66 -5.76 8.86
CA ILE A 64 -21.06 -4.75 9.86
C ILE A 64 -20.10 -4.80 11.07
N GLY A 65 -19.46 -3.68 11.35
CA GLY A 65 -18.51 -3.54 12.45
C GLY A 65 -17.04 -3.72 12.07
N ASN A 66 -16.76 -4.19 10.84
CA ASN A 66 -15.41 -4.28 10.28
C ASN A 66 -15.18 -3.19 9.24
N ASN A 67 -13.94 -2.73 9.10
CA ASN A 67 -13.55 -1.77 8.08
C ASN A 67 -12.10 -1.96 7.65
N TYR A 68 -11.81 -1.56 6.44
CA TYR A 68 -10.44 -1.30 6.00
C TYR A 68 -9.97 0.05 6.53
N LEU A 69 -8.74 0.12 7.00
CA LEU A 69 -8.05 1.37 7.24
C LEU A 69 -7.20 1.66 5.98
N ASN A 70 -7.73 2.51 5.11
CA ASN A 70 -7.09 2.87 3.86
C ASN A 70 -6.00 3.91 4.10
N PHE A 71 -4.78 3.61 3.73
CA PHE A 71 -3.63 4.50 3.83
C PHE A 71 -2.76 4.38 2.59
N ILE A 72 -1.89 5.34 2.35
CA ILE A 72 -0.96 5.36 1.22
C ILE A 72 0.47 5.69 1.63
N ALA A 73 0.65 6.11 2.87
CA ALA A 73 1.94 6.35 3.50
C ALA A 73 1.84 6.09 4.99
N SER A 74 2.93 5.64 5.59
CA SER A 74 3.11 5.47 7.04
C SER A 74 4.55 5.81 7.42
N HIS A 75 4.90 5.64 8.69
CA HIS A 75 6.27 5.80 9.18
C HIS A 75 7.21 4.66 8.75
N ASP A 76 6.66 3.52 8.31
CA ASP A 76 7.44 2.32 7.95
C ASP A 76 7.86 2.30 6.47
N GLY A 77 7.25 3.12 5.63
CA GLY A 77 7.44 3.08 4.18
C GLY A 77 6.36 2.28 3.44
N ILE A 78 6.62 1.94 2.17
CA ILE A 78 5.69 1.22 1.31
C ILE A 78 5.99 -0.28 1.37
N GLY A 79 5.12 -1.06 2.00
CA GLY A 79 5.26 -2.51 2.11
C GLY A 79 5.13 -3.20 0.75
N LEU A 80 6.01 -4.17 0.47
CA LEU A 80 6.02 -4.89 -0.81
C LEU A 80 5.37 -6.26 -0.74
N ARG A 81 5.33 -6.90 0.43
CA ARG A 81 4.70 -8.22 0.58
C ARG A 81 3.23 -8.28 0.15
N PRO A 82 2.39 -7.30 0.48
CA PRO A 82 0.99 -7.30 0.05
C PRO A 82 0.82 -7.15 -1.47
N ALA A 83 1.87 -6.70 -2.17
CA ALA A 83 1.86 -6.59 -3.63
C ALA A 83 2.25 -7.90 -4.34
N GLU A 84 2.87 -8.87 -3.65
CA GLU A 84 3.35 -10.13 -4.23
C GLU A 84 2.22 -10.97 -4.86
N ASP A 85 0.98 -10.81 -4.39
CA ASP A 85 -0.19 -11.49 -4.96
C ASP A 85 -0.71 -10.83 -6.27
N PHE A 86 -0.27 -9.62 -6.58
CA PHE A 86 -0.82 -8.79 -7.66
C PHE A 86 0.22 -8.38 -8.70
N LEU A 87 1.44 -8.10 -8.27
CA LEU A 87 2.56 -7.67 -9.13
C LEU A 87 3.50 -8.85 -9.36
N SER A 88 4.00 -8.98 -10.59
CA SER A 88 5.06 -9.94 -10.88
C SER A 88 6.39 -9.50 -10.26
N ASP A 89 7.34 -10.44 -10.11
CA ASP A 89 8.71 -10.14 -9.66
C ASP A 89 9.37 -9.06 -10.53
N LYS A 90 9.03 -9.03 -11.82
CA LYS A 90 9.52 -8.02 -12.76
C LYS A 90 8.93 -6.64 -12.43
N ASP A 91 7.64 -6.55 -12.13
CA ASP A 91 6.97 -5.29 -11.78
C ASP A 91 7.52 -4.75 -10.45
N ILE A 92 7.68 -5.62 -9.44
CA ILE A 92 8.28 -5.27 -8.15
C ILE A 92 9.72 -4.77 -8.35
N THR A 93 10.53 -5.46 -9.15
CA THR A 93 11.91 -5.06 -9.45
C THR A 93 11.95 -3.70 -10.16
N SER A 94 11.05 -3.49 -11.13
CA SER A 94 10.95 -2.22 -11.86
C SER A 94 10.54 -1.07 -10.94
N LEU A 95 9.58 -1.32 -10.04
CA LEU A 95 9.14 -0.36 -9.03
C LEU A 95 10.30 0.03 -8.11
N ILE A 96 11.03 -0.94 -7.59
CA ILE A 96 12.20 -0.73 -6.72
C ILE A 96 13.26 0.13 -7.42
N ASN A 97 13.56 -0.18 -8.68
CA ASN A 97 14.57 0.56 -9.44
C ASN A 97 14.16 2.03 -9.63
N LEU A 98 12.91 2.27 -10.00
CA LEU A 98 12.39 3.62 -10.17
C LEU A 98 12.39 4.41 -8.85
N MET A 99 12.08 3.76 -7.73
CA MET A 99 12.13 4.38 -6.41
C MET A 99 13.57 4.71 -5.99
N LYS A 100 14.53 3.82 -6.24
CA LYS A 100 15.96 4.09 -5.98
C LYS A 100 16.48 5.27 -6.80
N GLU A 101 16.03 5.41 -8.03
CA GLU A 101 16.36 6.59 -8.86
C GLU A 101 15.74 7.88 -8.32
N SER A 102 14.68 7.80 -7.51
CA SER A 102 14.08 8.93 -6.79
C SER A 102 14.63 9.10 -5.36
N ASN A 103 15.83 8.57 -5.07
CA ASN A 103 16.50 8.55 -3.77
C ASN A 103 15.81 7.72 -2.67
N GLY A 104 14.87 6.85 -3.04
CA GLY A 104 14.28 5.89 -2.11
C GLY A 104 15.27 4.81 -1.69
N GLN A 105 15.11 4.32 -0.47
CA GLN A 105 15.87 3.20 0.06
C GLN A 105 14.98 1.98 0.15
N VAL A 106 15.57 0.79 0.08
CA VAL A 106 14.85 -0.48 0.17
C VAL A 106 15.38 -1.29 1.33
N SER A 107 14.50 -1.67 2.25
CA SER A 107 14.81 -2.65 3.27
C SER A 107 14.56 -4.07 2.74
N TYR A 108 15.32 -5.02 3.25
CA TYR A 108 15.24 -6.42 2.86
C TYR A 108 14.95 -7.28 4.07
N ARG A 109 14.25 -8.37 3.85
CA ARG A 109 14.06 -9.42 4.84
C ARG A 109 14.78 -10.70 4.41
N THR A 110 15.28 -11.43 5.38
CA THR A 110 15.84 -12.76 5.16
C THR A 110 14.80 -13.81 5.54
N ASN A 111 14.51 -14.74 4.64
CA ASN A 111 13.62 -15.86 4.92
C ASN A 111 14.37 -16.96 5.72
N ASN A 112 13.64 -17.99 6.16
CA ASN A 112 14.19 -19.10 6.92
C ASN A 112 15.26 -19.92 6.16
N GLN A 113 15.41 -19.71 4.85
CA GLN A 113 16.40 -20.37 3.98
C GLN A 113 17.62 -19.48 3.71
N GLY A 114 17.70 -18.31 4.35
CA GLY A 114 18.80 -17.35 4.18
C GLY A 114 18.72 -16.53 2.90
N GLN A 115 17.59 -16.54 2.18
CA GLN A 115 17.40 -15.73 0.98
C GLN A 115 16.86 -14.35 1.36
N GLU A 116 17.43 -13.30 0.77
CA GLU A 116 16.95 -11.94 0.93
C GLU A 116 15.87 -11.61 -0.11
N SER A 117 14.81 -10.99 0.36
CA SER A 117 13.76 -10.44 -0.51
C SER A 117 13.45 -9.00 -0.11
N PRO A 118 13.08 -8.13 -1.05
CA PRO A 118 12.65 -6.77 -0.75
C PRO A 118 11.45 -6.79 0.19
N TYR A 119 11.45 -5.89 1.17
CA TYR A 119 10.41 -5.86 2.20
C TYR A 119 9.62 -4.56 2.17
N GLU A 120 10.32 -3.42 2.15
CA GLU A 120 9.71 -2.08 2.14
C GLU A 120 10.55 -1.10 1.34
N ILE A 121 9.88 -0.12 0.74
CA ILE A 121 10.51 1.04 0.09
C ILE A 121 10.36 2.25 1.02
N ASN A 122 11.47 2.77 1.49
CA ASN A 122 11.52 3.94 2.36
C ASN A 122 11.76 5.19 1.51
N ILE A 123 10.68 5.90 1.25
CA ILE A 123 10.66 7.15 0.47
C ILE A 123 9.44 7.97 0.93
N SER A 124 9.53 9.29 0.89
CA SER A 124 8.34 10.10 1.09
C SER A 124 7.36 9.89 -0.07
N LEU A 125 6.07 9.89 0.20
CA LEU A 125 5.09 9.73 -0.87
C LEU A 125 5.21 10.83 -1.94
N PHE A 126 5.56 12.05 -1.52
CA PHE A 126 5.75 13.16 -2.45
C PHE A 126 6.94 12.91 -3.39
N ASP A 127 8.08 12.47 -2.87
CA ASP A 127 9.25 12.13 -3.68
C ASP A 127 8.97 10.91 -4.57
N ALA A 128 8.22 9.92 -4.06
CA ALA A 128 7.78 8.78 -4.88
C ALA A 128 6.98 9.21 -6.11
N MET A 129 6.22 10.33 -6.02
CA MET A 129 5.44 10.86 -7.14
C MET A 129 6.23 11.81 -8.06
N SER A 130 7.52 12.05 -7.81
CA SER A 130 8.31 13.05 -8.52
C SER A 130 8.50 12.76 -10.01
N LYS A 131 8.57 11.49 -10.39
CA LYS A 131 8.69 11.06 -11.79
C LYS A 131 7.89 9.79 -12.04
N THR A 132 7.69 9.47 -13.33
CA THR A 132 7.13 8.20 -13.79
C THR A 132 8.17 7.44 -14.61
N PHE A 133 7.85 6.24 -15.08
CA PHE A 133 8.71 5.49 -15.99
C PHE A 133 8.98 6.27 -17.29
N SER A 134 8.10 7.20 -17.67
CA SER A 134 8.26 8.11 -18.82
C SER A 134 9.19 9.30 -18.53
N GLY A 135 9.69 9.42 -17.30
CA GLY A 135 10.60 10.47 -16.85
C GLY A 135 9.96 11.51 -15.94
N GLU A 136 10.71 12.58 -15.70
CA GLU A 136 10.25 13.72 -14.88
C GLU A 136 9.22 14.58 -15.64
N ASN A 137 8.22 15.05 -14.92
CA ASN A 137 7.27 16.02 -15.44
C ASN A 137 6.73 16.91 -14.30
N LYS A 138 5.89 17.91 -14.65
CA LYS A 138 5.38 18.90 -13.70
C LYS A 138 4.14 18.46 -12.92
N LEU A 139 3.71 17.19 -13.01
CA LEU A 139 2.46 16.69 -12.45
C LEU A 139 2.64 16.05 -11.05
N VAL A 140 3.68 16.39 -10.31
CA VAL A 140 3.95 15.82 -8.96
C VAL A 140 2.80 16.12 -8.00
N ILE A 141 2.36 17.37 -7.95
CA ILE A 141 1.28 17.80 -7.05
C ILE A 141 -0.04 17.15 -7.44
N GLU A 142 -0.34 17.13 -8.73
CA GLU A 142 -1.57 16.53 -9.26
C GLU A 142 -1.62 15.03 -8.97
N ARG A 143 -0.49 14.31 -9.13
CA ARG A 143 -0.39 12.90 -8.74
C ARG A 143 -0.57 12.71 -7.24
N PHE A 144 0.09 13.53 -6.44
CA PHE A 144 -0.03 13.47 -4.98
C PHE A 144 -1.46 13.71 -4.51
N ILE A 145 -2.17 14.68 -5.07
CA ILE A 145 -3.58 14.93 -4.76
C ILE A 145 -4.46 13.78 -5.26
N CYS A 146 -4.21 13.30 -6.48
CA CYS A 146 -5.01 12.24 -7.08
C CYS A 146 -4.92 10.92 -6.29
N ILE A 147 -3.73 10.52 -5.86
CA ILE A 147 -3.54 9.28 -5.07
C ILE A 147 -4.30 9.36 -3.73
N HIS A 148 -4.30 10.51 -3.06
CA HIS A 148 -5.09 10.73 -1.85
C HIS A 148 -6.60 10.70 -2.15
N THR A 149 -7.02 11.29 -3.26
CA THR A 149 -8.43 11.29 -3.68
C THR A 149 -8.95 9.88 -3.94
N ILE A 150 -8.15 9.03 -4.60
CA ILE A 150 -8.49 7.62 -4.80
C ILE A 150 -8.61 6.91 -3.45
N MET A 151 -7.63 7.06 -2.56
CA MET A 151 -7.68 6.46 -1.22
C MET A 151 -8.97 6.83 -0.47
N MET A 152 -9.37 8.11 -0.52
CA MET A 152 -10.60 8.59 0.13
C MET A 152 -11.88 8.08 -0.53
N SER A 153 -11.85 7.69 -1.79
CA SER A 153 -13.02 7.21 -2.53
C SER A 153 -13.33 5.73 -2.31
N LEU A 154 -12.41 4.98 -1.71
CA LEU A 154 -12.58 3.56 -1.43
C LEU A 154 -13.41 3.34 -0.17
N GLU A 155 -14.11 2.20 -0.13
CA GLU A 155 -14.80 1.75 1.08
C GLU A 155 -13.81 1.57 2.23
N GLY A 156 -14.14 2.13 3.40
CA GLY A 156 -13.30 2.06 4.60
C GLY A 156 -13.06 3.41 5.26
N VAL A 157 -12.09 3.46 6.14
CA VAL A 157 -11.68 4.65 6.87
C VAL A 157 -10.36 5.18 6.30
N PRO A 158 -10.34 6.37 5.70
CA PRO A 158 -9.10 6.95 5.18
C PRO A 158 -8.19 7.42 6.32
N ALA A 159 -6.92 7.06 6.25
CA ALA A 159 -5.89 7.48 7.20
C ALA A 159 -4.81 8.29 6.49
N PHE A 160 -4.55 9.48 6.99
CA PHE A 160 -3.53 10.38 6.47
C PHE A 160 -2.29 10.35 7.36
N TYR A 161 -1.16 10.01 6.77
CA TYR A 161 0.12 10.14 7.46
C TYR A 161 0.52 11.61 7.49
N PHE A 162 0.55 12.20 8.67
CA PHE A 162 0.73 13.63 8.86
C PHE A 162 2.02 14.17 8.23
N HIS A 163 3.13 13.45 8.36
CA HIS A 163 4.43 13.85 7.78
C HIS A 163 4.49 13.78 6.24
N SER A 164 3.45 13.26 5.58
CA SER A 164 3.34 13.37 4.12
C SER A 164 2.78 14.71 3.66
N LEU A 165 2.24 15.52 4.60
CA LEU A 165 1.53 16.77 4.29
C LEU A 165 2.31 18.03 4.71
N ILE A 166 3.39 17.88 5.51
CA ILE A 166 4.19 18.99 6.05
C ILE A 166 5.68 18.74 5.85
#